data_db1aefd04b0ca1b9dffc6094522be1e7
#
_entry.id   db1aefd04b0ca1b9dffc6094522be1e7
#
_cell.length_a   1.000
_cell.length_b   1.000
_cell.length_c   1.000
_cell.angle_alpha   90.00
_cell.angle_beta   90.00
_cell.angle_gamma   90.00
#
_symmetry.space_group_name_H-M   'P 1'
#
loop_
_entity.id
_entity.type
_entity.pdbx_description
1 polymer ?
#
loop_
_entity_poly.entity_id
_entity_poly.type
_entity_poly.pdbx_seq_one_letter_code
_entity_poly.pdbx_strand_id
1 'polypeptide(L)'
;MKKLITLLLVILPLCMNAQTEEEIRKALDVYDYETPILQIAPAAGDSVLTPLRAQALKAMNRHAEALKEWNSLLKEDSTSTKVLIELAECYRLTNRGDRASLCYAKAISLQPENKFFRQQHIRTLLGMEEYQAARDASLAWVEMDSLSATGYKFLGMAYEGMSISNPSVKMSAFTAYNDAYRRDSLDGQTVAHIASIFNDNGQFADAVDVTETYRLTDTLHVDVNRQNAKAYCMLKDYKTAVSRYEALKAMGDRSFTTLYYLGISQYCDNWPYGARDNLLKAHEKSPMDVNVLYYLAKSCARSSWKADGVAYMKMALDIATPKDSLITSLYDGLVECYRYYPKAAPYEYIEAVKKLYSLNKKYTLLYTIAGIYDGQKDYANAVHYYEKYMALVPKDKQVALDDEGRPLPDVDTLYQKARRRVEKIKAEDFFRNGAHDDYFEPKVIRTQTKK
;
A
#
# COMPACT_ATOMS: atom_id res chain seq x y z
N MET A 1 30.30 -69.73 -27.93
CA MET A 1 30.68 -68.41 -28.49
C MET A 1 29.49 -67.51 -28.83
N LYS A 2 28.44 -67.93 -29.57
CA LYS A 2 27.29 -67.03 -29.92
C LYS A 2 26.55 -66.47 -28.70
N LYS A 3 26.32 -67.26 -27.63
CA LYS A 3 25.64 -66.75 -26.39
C LYS A 3 26.50 -65.73 -25.61
N LEU A 4 27.84 -65.84 -25.66
CA LEU A 4 28.73 -64.86 -25.01
C LEU A 4 28.80 -63.57 -25.75
N ILE A 5 28.75 -63.58 -27.08
CA ILE A 5 28.71 -62.36 -27.94
C ILE A 5 27.39 -61.67 -27.79
N THR A 6 26.25 -62.36 -27.68
CA THR A 6 24.95 -61.73 -27.45
C THR A 6 24.87 -61.11 -26.08
N LEU A 7 25.46 -61.69 -25.04
CA LEU A 7 25.55 -61.15 -23.70
C LEU A 7 26.43 -59.89 -23.64
N LEU A 8 27.59 -59.95 -24.34
CA LEU A 8 28.47 -58.74 -24.45
C LEU A 8 27.83 -57.60 -25.23
N LEU A 9 27.05 -57.85 -26.30
CA LEU A 9 26.34 -56.85 -27.06
C LEU A 9 25.18 -56.20 -26.30
N VAL A 10 24.63 -56.83 -25.28
CA VAL A 10 23.59 -56.28 -24.40
C VAL A 10 24.20 -55.53 -23.19
N ILE A 11 25.36 -56.01 -22.68
CA ILE A 11 26.02 -55.41 -21.52
C ILE A 11 26.78 -54.13 -21.90
N LEU A 12 27.43 -54.06 -23.08
CA LEU A 12 28.18 -52.86 -23.52
C LEU A 12 27.34 -51.58 -23.59
N PRO A 13 26.14 -51.55 -24.21
CA PRO A 13 25.32 -50.34 -24.24
C PRO A 13 24.79 -49.98 -22.85
N LEU A 14 24.50 -50.95 -21.97
CA LEU A 14 24.09 -50.69 -20.58
C LEU A 14 25.22 -50.04 -19.76
N CYS A 15 26.46 -50.50 -19.93
CA CYS A 15 27.62 -49.91 -19.26
C CYS A 15 27.95 -48.50 -19.79
N MET A 16 27.81 -48.27 -21.12
CA MET A 16 28.00 -46.93 -21.72
C MET A 16 26.95 -45.94 -21.24
N ASN A 17 25.68 -46.35 -21.14
CA ASN A 17 24.61 -45.50 -20.63
C ASN A 17 24.81 -45.15 -19.13
N ALA A 18 25.25 -46.11 -18.31
CA ALA A 18 25.51 -45.87 -16.89
C ALA A 18 26.68 -44.89 -16.66
N GLN A 19 27.74 -45.01 -17.47
CA GLN A 19 28.88 -44.07 -17.40
C GLN A 19 28.46 -42.64 -17.83
N THR A 20 27.65 -42.50 -18.87
CA THR A 20 27.11 -41.24 -19.33
C THR A 20 26.18 -40.60 -18.28
N GLU A 21 25.33 -41.39 -17.62
CA GLU A 21 24.46 -40.91 -16.55
C GLU A 21 25.27 -40.33 -15.36
N GLU A 22 26.32 -41.03 -14.93
CA GLU A 22 27.14 -40.53 -13.82
C GLU A 22 27.90 -39.27 -14.16
N GLU A 23 28.41 -39.14 -15.38
CA GLU A 23 29.07 -37.92 -15.88
C GLU A 23 28.11 -36.74 -15.94
N ILE A 24 26.88 -36.97 -16.42
CA ILE A 24 25.85 -35.92 -16.49
C ILE A 24 25.40 -35.47 -15.10
N ARG A 25 25.23 -36.43 -14.15
CA ARG A 25 24.90 -36.08 -12.76
C ARG A 25 26.00 -35.25 -12.10
N LYS A 26 27.27 -35.62 -12.31
CA LYS A 26 28.42 -34.83 -11.85
C LYS A 26 28.43 -33.42 -12.44
N ALA A 27 28.10 -33.26 -13.72
CA ALA A 27 27.97 -31.95 -14.34
C ALA A 27 26.85 -31.09 -13.68
N LEU A 28 25.69 -31.67 -13.41
CA LEU A 28 24.60 -31.00 -12.73
C LEU A 28 24.97 -30.62 -11.28
N ASP A 29 25.71 -31.47 -10.57
CA ASP A 29 26.17 -31.22 -9.19
C ASP A 29 27.12 -30.00 -9.09
N VAL A 30 27.85 -29.68 -10.16
CA VAL A 30 28.72 -28.52 -10.28
C VAL A 30 28.08 -27.37 -11.07
N TYR A 31 26.75 -27.41 -11.28
CA TYR A 31 25.97 -26.41 -12.00
C TYR A 31 26.35 -26.24 -13.49
N ASP A 32 26.97 -27.26 -14.12
CA ASP A 32 27.17 -27.31 -15.56
C ASP A 32 25.90 -27.84 -16.23
N TYR A 33 25.04 -26.92 -16.63
CA TYR A 33 23.78 -27.24 -17.29
C TYR A 33 23.92 -27.41 -18.83
N GLU A 34 25.03 -27.00 -19.41
CA GLU A 34 25.27 -27.15 -20.86
C GLU A 34 25.56 -28.61 -21.23
N THR A 35 26.35 -29.29 -20.44
CA THR A 35 26.72 -30.70 -20.69
C THR A 35 25.50 -31.63 -20.87
N PRO A 36 24.48 -31.67 -19.97
CA PRO A 36 23.28 -32.46 -20.21
C PRO A 36 22.50 -32.08 -21.47
N ILE A 37 22.45 -30.77 -21.79
CA ILE A 37 21.72 -30.29 -22.95
C ILE A 37 22.37 -30.70 -24.25
N LEU A 38 23.69 -30.74 -24.30
CA LEU A 38 24.45 -31.09 -25.50
C LEU A 38 24.57 -32.66 -25.69
N GLN A 39 24.73 -33.38 -24.61
CA GLN A 39 25.00 -34.83 -24.66
C GLN A 39 23.73 -35.69 -24.76
N ILE A 40 22.60 -35.22 -24.26
CA ILE A 40 21.34 -35.97 -24.30
C ILE A 40 20.51 -35.51 -25.52
N ALA A 41 20.07 -36.46 -26.33
CA ALA A 41 19.21 -36.18 -27.49
C ALA A 41 17.86 -35.55 -27.05
N PRO A 42 17.34 -34.52 -27.76
CA PRO A 42 16.06 -33.93 -27.42
C PRO A 42 14.89 -34.88 -27.52
N ALA A 43 14.00 -34.84 -26.53
CA ALA A 43 12.74 -35.61 -26.47
C ALA A 43 12.93 -37.14 -26.73
N ALA A 44 14.03 -37.70 -26.25
CA ALA A 44 14.39 -39.09 -26.48
C ALA A 44 13.43 -40.12 -25.77
N GLY A 45 12.62 -39.64 -24.80
CA GLY A 45 11.73 -40.48 -24.02
C GLY A 45 12.46 -41.42 -23.03
N ASP A 46 13.77 -41.34 -22.93
CA ASP A 46 14.56 -42.13 -21.98
C ASP A 46 14.21 -41.72 -20.55
N SER A 47 13.77 -42.69 -19.75
CA SER A 47 13.28 -42.45 -18.39
C SER A 47 14.36 -41.97 -17.40
N VAL A 48 15.65 -42.13 -17.74
CA VAL A 48 16.79 -41.75 -16.91
C VAL A 48 17.43 -40.45 -17.39
N LEU A 49 17.75 -40.34 -18.66
CA LEU A 49 18.52 -39.22 -19.22
C LEU A 49 17.66 -38.04 -19.55
N THR A 50 16.43 -38.22 -20.08
CA THR A 50 15.53 -37.12 -20.43
C THR A 50 15.18 -36.21 -19.23
N PRO A 51 14.93 -36.74 -18.00
CA PRO A 51 14.74 -35.87 -16.81
C PRO A 51 15.94 -34.99 -16.49
N LEU A 52 17.17 -35.48 -16.67
CA LEU A 52 18.40 -34.72 -16.40
C LEU A 52 18.55 -33.54 -17.37
N ARG A 53 18.27 -33.79 -18.66
CA ARG A 53 18.21 -32.70 -19.66
C ARG A 53 17.13 -31.71 -19.36
N ALA A 54 15.94 -32.14 -19.01
CA ALA A 54 14.81 -31.26 -18.68
C ALA A 54 15.10 -30.39 -17.45
N GLN A 55 15.76 -30.96 -16.42
CA GLN A 55 16.21 -30.19 -15.24
C GLN A 55 17.23 -29.12 -15.62
N ALA A 56 18.22 -29.43 -16.46
CA ALA A 56 19.21 -28.46 -16.95
C ALA A 56 18.55 -27.36 -17.74
N LEU A 57 17.62 -27.66 -18.64
CA LEU A 57 16.85 -26.68 -19.41
C LEU A 57 16.03 -25.75 -18.51
N LYS A 58 15.38 -26.30 -17.46
CA LYS A 58 14.63 -25.55 -16.47
C LYS A 58 15.55 -24.60 -15.69
N ALA A 59 16.72 -25.06 -15.26
CA ALA A 59 17.71 -24.24 -14.55
C ALA A 59 18.24 -23.07 -15.40
N MET A 60 18.37 -23.28 -16.72
CA MET A 60 18.75 -22.24 -17.66
C MET A 60 17.56 -21.36 -18.15
N ASN A 61 16.42 -21.43 -17.49
CA ASN A 61 15.18 -20.71 -17.86
C ASN A 61 14.64 -21.05 -19.28
N ARG A 62 15.07 -22.17 -19.87
CA ARG A 62 14.59 -22.68 -21.19
C ARG A 62 13.31 -23.51 -20.99
N HIS A 63 12.32 -22.94 -20.31
CA HIS A 63 11.11 -23.66 -19.87
C HIS A 63 10.29 -24.27 -21.01
N ALA A 64 10.23 -23.60 -22.16
CA ALA A 64 9.50 -24.11 -23.33
C ALA A 64 10.13 -25.41 -23.90
N GLU A 65 11.45 -25.57 -23.78
CA GLU A 65 12.13 -26.77 -24.18
C GLU A 65 12.02 -27.85 -23.10
N ALA A 66 12.18 -27.49 -21.83
CA ALA A 66 11.93 -28.39 -20.72
C ALA A 66 10.51 -29.00 -20.78
N LEU A 67 9.49 -28.22 -21.16
CA LEU A 67 8.12 -28.73 -21.38
C LEU A 67 8.06 -29.85 -22.44
N LYS A 68 8.85 -29.76 -23.52
CA LYS A 68 8.87 -30.79 -24.55
C LYS A 68 9.45 -32.11 -23.99
N GLU A 69 10.54 -32.01 -23.22
CA GLU A 69 11.18 -33.15 -22.59
C GLU A 69 10.21 -33.83 -21.59
N TRP A 70 9.62 -33.08 -20.67
CA TRP A 70 8.68 -33.63 -19.71
C TRP A 70 7.42 -34.22 -20.36
N ASN A 71 6.91 -33.60 -21.46
CA ASN A 71 5.78 -34.18 -22.19
C ASN A 71 6.12 -35.45 -22.92
N SER A 72 7.36 -35.65 -23.38
CA SER A 72 7.77 -36.93 -23.96
C SER A 72 7.70 -38.06 -22.91
N LEU A 73 8.16 -37.79 -21.69
CA LEU A 73 8.09 -38.75 -20.57
C LEU A 73 6.66 -39.03 -20.11
N LEU A 74 5.77 -38.03 -20.14
CA LEU A 74 4.36 -38.19 -19.75
C LEU A 74 3.62 -39.13 -20.76
N LYS A 75 4.06 -39.19 -22.04
CA LYS A 75 3.50 -40.10 -23.03
C LYS A 75 3.87 -41.54 -22.74
N GLU A 76 5.06 -41.78 -22.18
CA GLU A 76 5.53 -43.10 -21.79
C GLU A 76 4.86 -43.58 -20.48
N ASP A 77 4.78 -42.70 -19.49
CA ASP A 77 4.10 -42.95 -18.22
C ASP A 77 3.21 -41.77 -17.79
N SER A 78 1.92 -41.90 -18.10
CA SER A 78 0.91 -40.89 -17.76
C SER A 78 0.55 -40.82 -16.26
N THR A 79 1.13 -41.73 -15.44
CA THR A 79 0.89 -41.82 -13.99
C THR A 79 2.07 -41.36 -13.16
N SER A 80 3.16 -40.95 -13.79
CA SER A 80 4.33 -40.43 -13.09
C SER A 80 4.06 -39.10 -12.41
N THR A 81 3.81 -39.12 -11.10
CA THR A 81 3.57 -37.89 -10.32
C THR A 81 4.77 -36.95 -10.37
N LYS A 82 6.01 -37.48 -10.43
CA LYS A 82 7.22 -36.66 -10.58
C LYS A 82 7.19 -35.85 -11.88
N VAL A 83 6.85 -36.50 -13.01
CA VAL A 83 6.76 -35.79 -14.31
C VAL A 83 5.62 -34.78 -14.31
N LEU A 84 4.47 -35.11 -13.72
CA LEU A 84 3.33 -34.19 -13.60
C LEU A 84 3.69 -32.93 -12.82
N ILE A 85 4.43 -33.05 -11.72
CA ILE A 85 4.84 -31.88 -10.92
C ILE A 85 5.86 -31.03 -11.67
N GLU A 86 6.84 -31.61 -12.32
CA GLU A 86 7.81 -30.84 -13.12
C GLU A 86 7.16 -30.13 -14.30
N LEU A 87 6.18 -30.76 -14.95
CA LEU A 87 5.35 -30.12 -15.98
C LEU A 87 4.55 -28.94 -15.41
N ALA A 88 3.91 -29.15 -14.26
CA ALA A 88 3.15 -28.10 -13.60
C ALA A 88 4.03 -26.88 -13.28
N GLU A 89 5.22 -27.09 -12.72
CA GLU A 89 6.18 -26.02 -12.45
C GLU A 89 6.61 -25.29 -13.73
N CYS A 90 6.95 -26.02 -14.80
CA CYS A 90 7.29 -25.39 -16.08
C CYS A 90 6.11 -24.61 -16.68
N TYR A 91 4.88 -25.10 -16.55
CA TYR A 91 3.68 -24.37 -16.98
C TYR A 91 3.48 -23.11 -16.15
N ARG A 92 3.66 -23.16 -14.84
CA ARG A 92 3.58 -22.00 -13.95
C ARG A 92 4.62 -20.92 -14.31
N LEU A 93 5.87 -21.34 -14.55
CA LEU A 93 6.97 -20.44 -14.95
C LEU A 93 6.76 -19.83 -16.35
N THR A 94 5.94 -20.45 -17.19
CA THR A 94 5.56 -19.92 -18.52
C THR A 94 4.20 -19.21 -18.52
N ASN A 95 3.68 -18.86 -17.35
CA ASN A 95 2.39 -18.19 -17.15
C ASN A 95 1.18 -18.95 -17.75
N ARG A 96 1.23 -20.28 -17.68
CA ARG A 96 0.17 -21.19 -18.12
C ARG A 96 -0.43 -21.93 -16.94
N GLY A 97 -1.00 -21.14 -16.01
CA GLY A 97 -1.57 -21.62 -14.75
C GLY A 97 -2.69 -22.64 -14.93
N ASP A 98 -3.50 -22.51 -15.99
CA ASP A 98 -4.52 -23.46 -16.39
C ASP A 98 -3.97 -24.90 -16.57
N ARG A 99 -2.87 -25.02 -17.30
CA ARG A 99 -2.18 -26.30 -17.53
C ARG A 99 -1.49 -26.82 -16.26
N ALA A 100 -0.89 -25.92 -15.48
CA ALA A 100 -0.28 -26.29 -14.21
C ALA A 100 -1.33 -26.87 -13.24
N SER A 101 -2.49 -26.23 -13.13
CA SER A 101 -3.62 -26.68 -12.30
C SER A 101 -4.09 -28.10 -12.69
N LEU A 102 -4.23 -28.39 -13.97
CA LEU A 102 -4.59 -29.73 -14.46
C LEU A 102 -3.55 -30.79 -14.07
N CYS A 103 -2.26 -30.48 -14.19
CA CYS A 103 -1.18 -31.40 -13.80
C CYS A 103 -1.20 -31.67 -12.28
N TYR A 104 -1.38 -30.63 -11.45
CA TYR A 104 -1.51 -30.81 -10.00
C TYR A 104 -2.76 -31.62 -9.63
N ALA A 105 -3.91 -31.32 -10.24
CA ALA A 105 -5.14 -32.08 -9.99
C ALA A 105 -4.97 -33.56 -10.32
N LYS A 106 -4.29 -33.87 -11.44
CA LYS A 106 -3.96 -35.29 -11.79
C LYS A 106 -3.00 -35.93 -10.78
N ALA A 107 -1.96 -35.16 -10.33
CA ALA A 107 -1.04 -35.68 -9.32
C ALA A 107 -1.76 -35.95 -7.97
N ILE A 108 -2.70 -35.09 -7.56
CA ILE A 108 -3.53 -35.28 -6.37
C ILE A 108 -4.43 -36.51 -6.51
N SER A 109 -5.02 -36.75 -7.69
CA SER A 109 -5.84 -37.95 -7.90
C SER A 109 -5.03 -39.28 -7.78
N LEU A 110 -3.72 -39.21 -8.06
CA LEU A 110 -2.80 -40.38 -7.92
C LEU A 110 -2.25 -40.54 -6.49
N GLN A 111 -2.07 -39.40 -5.78
CA GLN A 111 -1.55 -39.38 -4.40
C GLN A 111 -2.37 -38.41 -3.56
N PRO A 112 -3.59 -38.78 -3.12
CA PRO A 112 -4.51 -37.86 -2.42
C PRO A 112 -3.97 -37.29 -1.11
N GLU A 113 -3.14 -38.06 -0.40
CA GLU A 113 -2.56 -37.68 0.89
C GLU A 113 -1.37 -36.71 0.78
N ASN A 114 -0.92 -36.40 -0.43
CA ASN A 114 0.27 -35.60 -0.63
C ASN A 114 -0.08 -34.08 -0.45
N LYS A 115 0.25 -33.58 0.73
CA LYS A 115 0.00 -32.17 1.11
C LYS A 115 0.71 -31.17 0.20
N PHE A 116 1.90 -31.49 -0.31
CA PHE A 116 2.64 -30.62 -1.21
C PHE A 116 1.89 -30.38 -2.54
N PHE A 117 1.31 -31.44 -3.13
CA PHE A 117 0.56 -31.27 -4.38
C PHE A 117 -0.68 -30.40 -4.19
N ARG A 118 -1.42 -30.58 -3.09
CA ARG A 118 -2.55 -29.71 -2.72
C ARG A 118 -2.14 -28.28 -2.54
N GLN A 119 -1.04 -28.06 -1.82
CA GLN A 119 -0.50 -26.70 -1.60
C GLN A 119 -0.16 -26.00 -2.91
N GLN A 120 0.56 -26.66 -3.82
CA GLN A 120 0.94 -26.07 -5.11
C GLN A 120 -0.27 -25.84 -6.01
N HIS A 121 -1.24 -26.76 -5.99
CA HIS A 121 -2.49 -26.59 -6.73
C HIS A 121 -3.25 -25.34 -6.28
N ILE A 122 -3.49 -25.19 -4.98
CA ILE A 122 -4.23 -24.04 -4.43
C ILE A 122 -3.46 -22.74 -4.68
N ARG A 123 -2.13 -22.72 -4.50
CA ARG A 123 -1.31 -21.56 -4.85
C ARG A 123 -1.44 -21.16 -6.31
N THR A 124 -1.52 -22.14 -7.20
CA THR A 124 -1.69 -21.89 -8.64
C THR A 124 -3.08 -21.27 -8.92
N LEU A 125 -4.14 -21.80 -8.30
CA LEU A 125 -5.49 -21.27 -8.42
C LEU A 125 -5.60 -19.84 -7.88
N LEU A 126 -5.01 -19.57 -6.71
CA LEU A 126 -4.96 -18.21 -6.13
C LEU A 126 -4.19 -17.25 -7.04
N GLY A 127 -3.08 -17.69 -7.63
CA GLY A 127 -2.29 -16.88 -8.56
C GLY A 127 -3.00 -16.59 -9.90
N MET A 128 -4.01 -17.38 -10.25
CA MET A 128 -4.90 -17.14 -11.40
C MET A 128 -6.18 -16.36 -11.03
N GLU A 129 -6.32 -15.98 -9.76
CA GLU A 129 -7.53 -15.35 -9.21
C GLU A 129 -8.78 -16.25 -9.29
N GLU A 130 -8.59 -17.57 -9.46
CA GLU A 130 -9.64 -18.57 -9.45
C GLU A 130 -10.05 -18.90 -8.00
N TYR A 131 -10.52 -17.88 -7.29
CA TYR A 131 -10.77 -17.95 -5.85
C TYR A 131 -11.81 -18.97 -5.44
N GLN A 132 -12.81 -19.22 -6.29
CA GLN A 132 -13.85 -20.22 -6.03
C GLN A 132 -13.29 -21.63 -6.08
N ALA A 133 -12.48 -21.95 -7.09
CA ALA A 133 -11.79 -23.24 -7.20
C ALA A 133 -10.75 -23.41 -6.08
N ALA A 134 -10.04 -22.34 -5.71
CA ALA A 134 -9.10 -22.34 -4.58
C ALA A 134 -9.82 -22.64 -3.25
N ARG A 135 -11.00 -22.06 -3.01
CA ARG A 135 -11.86 -22.35 -1.85
C ARG A 135 -12.23 -23.84 -1.81
N ASP A 136 -12.75 -24.36 -2.92
CA ASP A 136 -13.24 -25.74 -2.99
C ASP A 136 -12.08 -26.74 -2.78
N ALA A 137 -10.91 -26.49 -3.37
CA ALA A 137 -9.70 -27.29 -3.14
C ALA A 137 -9.20 -27.18 -1.68
N SER A 138 -9.33 -26.01 -1.05
CA SER A 138 -8.95 -25.82 0.36
C SER A 138 -9.93 -26.50 1.30
N LEU A 139 -11.24 -26.45 1.05
CA LEU A 139 -12.25 -27.18 1.79
C LEU A 139 -12.00 -28.68 1.73
N ALA A 140 -11.77 -29.25 0.55
CA ALA A 140 -11.41 -30.66 0.40
C ALA A 140 -10.12 -31.05 1.16
N TRP A 141 -9.20 -30.10 1.34
CA TRP A 141 -8.02 -30.34 2.17
C TRP A 141 -8.35 -30.38 3.66
N VAL A 142 -9.09 -29.39 4.18
CA VAL A 142 -9.41 -29.34 5.62
C VAL A 142 -10.42 -30.42 6.03
N GLU A 143 -11.27 -30.90 5.12
CA GLU A 143 -12.12 -32.08 5.32
C GLU A 143 -11.31 -33.37 5.49
N MET A 144 -10.22 -33.52 4.72
CA MET A 144 -9.30 -34.66 4.81
C MET A 144 -8.40 -34.54 6.05
N ASP A 145 -7.89 -33.34 6.35
CA ASP A 145 -6.99 -33.07 7.47
C ASP A 145 -7.45 -31.81 8.21
N SER A 146 -8.34 -32.03 9.17
CA SER A 146 -8.91 -30.94 10.00
C SER A 146 -7.90 -30.26 10.94
N LEU A 147 -6.68 -30.80 11.06
CA LEU A 147 -5.60 -30.20 11.85
C LEU A 147 -4.64 -29.35 10.97
N SER A 148 -4.86 -29.30 9.67
CA SER A 148 -3.98 -28.57 8.75
C SER A 148 -4.14 -27.05 8.89
N ALA A 149 -3.25 -26.38 9.62
CA ALA A 149 -3.19 -24.90 9.66
C ALA A 149 -3.04 -24.33 8.23
N THR A 150 -2.19 -24.93 7.40
CA THR A 150 -1.98 -24.50 6.01
C THR A 150 -3.25 -24.59 5.17
N GLY A 151 -4.06 -25.64 5.33
CA GLY A 151 -5.35 -25.78 4.63
C GLY A 151 -6.31 -24.66 4.97
N TYR A 152 -6.46 -24.35 6.25
CA TYR A 152 -7.28 -23.22 6.71
C TYR A 152 -6.73 -21.86 6.29
N LYS A 153 -5.41 -21.67 6.26
CA LYS A 153 -4.80 -20.44 5.73
C LYS A 153 -5.19 -20.22 4.27
N PHE A 154 -5.06 -21.23 3.42
CA PHE A 154 -5.45 -21.12 2.02
C PHE A 154 -6.96 -20.91 1.84
N LEU A 155 -7.76 -21.51 2.69
CA LEU A 155 -9.21 -21.27 2.72
C LEU A 155 -9.50 -19.79 3.03
N GLY A 156 -8.79 -19.21 3.99
CA GLY A 156 -8.85 -17.79 4.32
C GLY A 156 -8.46 -16.91 3.13
N MET A 157 -7.35 -17.21 2.46
CA MET A 157 -6.89 -16.47 1.26
C MET A 157 -7.90 -16.54 0.10
N ALA A 158 -8.53 -17.69 -0.10
CA ALA A 158 -9.55 -17.85 -1.12
C ALA A 158 -10.80 -17.00 -0.81
N TYR A 159 -11.29 -17.02 0.43
CA TYR A 159 -12.40 -16.16 0.86
C TYR A 159 -12.05 -14.67 0.79
N GLU A 160 -10.81 -14.29 1.15
CA GLU A 160 -10.33 -12.92 1.04
C GLU A 160 -10.38 -12.43 -0.41
N GLY A 161 -9.87 -13.22 -1.36
CA GLY A 161 -9.97 -12.93 -2.79
C GLY A 161 -11.42 -12.82 -3.27
N MET A 162 -12.31 -13.73 -2.85
CA MET A 162 -13.73 -13.68 -3.17
C MET A 162 -14.43 -12.44 -2.59
N SER A 163 -13.94 -11.90 -1.46
CA SER A 163 -14.54 -10.74 -0.80
C SER A 163 -14.40 -9.45 -1.59
N ILE A 164 -13.53 -9.39 -2.59
CA ILE A 164 -13.37 -8.26 -3.50
C ILE A 164 -14.67 -8.04 -4.31
N SER A 165 -15.26 -9.12 -4.79
CA SER A 165 -16.52 -9.07 -5.55
C SER A 165 -17.77 -9.28 -4.67
N ASN A 166 -17.61 -9.97 -3.53
CA ASN A 166 -18.69 -10.27 -2.59
C ASN A 166 -18.27 -9.99 -1.14
N PRO A 167 -18.49 -8.78 -0.62
CA PRO A 167 -18.08 -8.42 0.75
C PRO A 167 -18.69 -9.29 1.86
N SER A 168 -19.80 -10.01 1.59
CA SER A 168 -20.46 -10.86 2.60
C SER A 168 -19.60 -12.03 3.09
N VAL A 169 -18.62 -12.47 2.27
CA VAL A 169 -17.72 -13.58 2.63
C VAL A 169 -16.48 -13.15 3.43
N LYS A 170 -16.34 -11.85 3.73
CA LYS A 170 -15.17 -11.33 4.49
C LYS A 170 -15.08 -11.98 5.88
N MET A 171 -16.22 -12.23 6.53
CA MET A 171 -16.25 -12.92 7.83
C MET A 171 -15.79 -14.38 7.71
N SER A 172 -16.07 -15.04 6.59
CA SER A 172 -15.60 -16.41 6.35
C SER A 172 -14.07 -16.46 6.22
N ALA A 173 -13.46 -15.45 5.59
CA ALA A 173 -12.01 -15.32 5.55
C ALA A 173 -11.41 -15.19 6.96
N PHE A 174 -11.97 -14.31 7.78
CA PHE A 174 -11.53 -14.12 9.16
C PHE A 174 -11.65 -15.41 9.99
N THR A 175 -12.78 -16.12 9.88
CA THR A 175 -12.98 -17.40 10.56
C THR A 175 -11.93 -18.43 10.15
N ALA A 176 -11.68 -18.57 8.85
CA ALA A 176 -10.70 -19.52 8.35
C ALA A 176 -9.27 -19.18 8.82
N TYR A 177 -8.88 -17.90 8.84
CA TYR A 177 -7.59 -17.48 9.39
C TYR A 177 -7.48 -17.71 10.90
N ASN A 178 -8.55 -17.50 11.67
CA ASN A 178 -8.56 -17.85 13.11
C ASN A 178 -8.42 -19.35 13.32
N ASP A 179 -9.05 -20.15 12.48
CA ASP A 179 -8.89 -21.60 12.53
C ASP A 179 -7.46 -22.05 12.19
N ALA A 180 -6.79 -21.36 11.25
CA ALA A 180 -5.37 -21.54 10.99
C ALA A 180 -4.51 -21.14 12.18
N TYR A 181 -4.74 -19.95 12.75
CA TYR A 181 -4.01 -19.40 13.89
C TYR A 181 -4.09 -20.28 15.15
N ARG A 182 -5.27 -20.84 15.44
CA ARG A 182 -5.45 -21.78 16.58
C ARG A 182 -4.61 -23.05 16.44
N ARG A 183 -4.27 -23.46 15.20
CA ARG A 183 -3.48 -24.65 14.90
C ARG A 183 -2.00 -24.35 14.81
N ASP A 184 -1.66 -23.17 14.31
CA ASP A 184 -0.29 -22.66 14.21
C ASP A 184 -0.29 -21.14 14.40
N SER A 185 -0.04 -20.70 15.64
CA SER A 185 0.07 -19.30 15.99
C SER A 185 1.40 -18.66 15.59
N LEU A 186 2.35 -19.45 15.11
CA LEU A 186 3.68 -19.00 14.67
C LEU A 186 3.76 -18.81 13.14
N ASP A 187 2.68 -19.04 12.40
CA ASP A 187 2.62 -18.71 10.99
C ASP A 187 2.39 -17.20 10.79
N GLY A 188 3.48 -16.46 10.54
CA GLY A 188 3.45 -15.01 10.37
C GLY A 188 2.56 -14.53 9.21
N GLN A 189 2.35 -15.33 8.17
CA GLN A 189 1.40 -14.99 7.11
C GLN A 189 -0.03 -14.94 7.65
N THR A 190 -0.44 -15.96 8.39
CA THR A 190 -1.77 -15.99 9.02
C THR A 190 -1.98 -14.80 9.96
N VAL A 191 -0.99 -14.50 10.80
CA VAL A 191 -1.01 -13.33 11.70
C VAL A 191 -1.14 -12.03 10.93
N ALA A 192 -0.39 -11.86 9.83
CA ALA A 192 -0.45 -10.66 9.00
C ALA A 192 -1.84 -10.47 8.36
N HIS A 193 -2.47 -11.55 7.87
CA HIS A 193 -3.83 -11.49 7.32
C HIS A 193 -4.87 -11.12 8.39
N ILE A 194 -4.81 -11.73 9.58
CA ILE A 194 -5.69 -11.39 10.70
C ILE A 194 -5.54 -9.91 11.08
N ALA A 195 -4.30 -9.45 11.24
CA ALA A 195 -4.02 -8.05 11.58
C ALA A 195 -4.46 -7.08 10.46
N SER A 196 -4.36 -7.49 9.19
CA SER A 196 -4.89 -6.72 8.06
C SER A 196 -6.40 -6.54 8.16
N ILE A 197 -7.14 -7.63 8.46
CA ILE A 197 -8.59 -7.59 8.62
C ILE A 197 -8.98 -6.70 9.81
N PHE A 198 -8.29 -6.78 10.94
CA PHE A 198 -8.51 -5.89 12.08
C PHE A 198 -8.26 -4.43 11.71
N ASN A 199 -7.14 -4.12 11.04
CA ASN A 199 -6.82 -2.77 10.57
C ASN A 199 -7.90 -2.21 9.62
N ASP A 200 -8.40 -3.01 8.70
CA ASP A 200 -9.40 -2.60 7.72
C ASP A 200 -10.80 -2.39 8.34
N ASN A 201 -11.06 -3.08 9.46
CA ASN A 201 -12.29 -2.92 10.24
C ASN A 201 -12.18 -1.82 11.32
N GLY A 202 -11.03 -1.13 11.44
CA GLY A 202 -10.82 -0.11 12.46
C GLY A 202 -10.51 -0.65 13.87
N GLN A 203 -10.27 -1.95 14.00
CA GLN A 203 -9.94 -2.64 15.23
C GLN A 203 -8.41 -2.61 15.46
N PHE A 204 -7.85 -1.39 15.54
CA PHE A 204 -6.40 -1.20 15.55
C PHE A 204 -5.73 -1.76 16.81
N ALA A 205 -6.41 -1.75 17.96
CA ALA A 205 -5.89 -2.33 19.21
C ALA A 205 -5.73 -3.85 19.07
N ASP A 206 -6.73 -4.54 18.50
CA ASP A 206 -6.66 -5.99 18.26
C ASP A 206 -5.55 -6.34 17.26
N ALA A 207 -5.33 -5.49 16.25
CA ALA A 207 -4.22 -5.63 15.31
C ALA A 207 -2.85 -5.49 16.00
N VAL A 208 -2.71 -4.57 16.95
CA VAL A 208 -1.49 -4.44 17.78
C VAL A 208 -1.30 -5.68 18.62
N ASP A 209 -2.33 -6.13 19.35
CA ASP A 209 -2.23 -7.26 20.28
C ASP A 209 -1.77 -8.55 19.56
N VAL A 210 -2.39 -8.91 18.45
CA VAL A 210 -2.02 -10.12 17.71
C VAL A 210 -0.62 -10.03 17.11
N THR A 211 -0.23 -8.86 16.61
CA THR A 211 1.08 -8.67 16.01
C THR A 211 2.20 -8.56 17.05
N GLU A 212 1.99 -7.88 18.19
CA GLU A 212 2.99 -7.84 19.27
C GLU A 212 3.15 -9.23 19.91
N THR A 213 2.08 -10.00 20.06
CA THR A 213 2.18 -11.39 20.52
C THR A 213 3.08 -12.24 19.61
N TYR A 214 2.91 -12.15 18.30
CA TYR A 214 3.77 -12.83 17.33
C TYR A 214 5.22 -12.33 17.41
N ARG A 215 5.42 -11.03 17.57
CA ARG A 215 6.73 -10.38 17.63
C ARG A 215 7.59 -10.79 18.84
N LEU A 216 6.99 -11.39 19.87
CA LEU A 216 7.75 -12.03 20.96
C LEU A 216 8.63 -13.18 20.44
N THR A 217 8.24 -13.79 19.31
CA THR A 217 8.95 -14.93 18.72
C THR A 217 9.78 -14.50 17.50
N ASP A 218 9.21 -13.70 16.60
CA ASP A 218 9.89 -13.23 15.37
C ASP A 218 9.63 -11.74 15.14
N THR A 219 10.66 -10.93 15.31
CA THR A 219 10.64 -9.48 15.09
C THR A 219 10.97 -9.08 13.65
N LEU A 220 11.31 -10.03 12.77
CA LEU A 220 11.79 -9.74 11.42
C LEU A 220 10.76 -10.01 10.32
N HIS A 221 9.60 -10.58 10.65
CA HIS A 221 8.56 -10.86 9.65
C HIS A 221 7.98 -9.58 9.08
N VAL A 222 8.28 -9.29 7.81
CA VAL A 222 7.99 -8.01 7.15
C VAL A 222 6.49 -7.68 7.15
N ASP A 223 5.63 -8.64 6.79
CA ASP A 223 4.19 -8.39 6.65
C ASP A 223 3.52 -8.16 8.01
N VAL A 224 3.92 -8.91 9.05
CA VAL A 224 3.44 -8.67 10.42
C VAL A 224 3.86 -7.29 10.90
N ASN A 225 5.13 -6.93 10.72
CA ASN A 225 5.64 -5.61 11.09
C ASN A 225 4.94 -4.47 10.35
N ARG A 226 4.57 -4.68 9.08
CA ARG A 226 3.84 -3.67 8.29
C ARG A 226 2.44 -3.45 8.84
N GLN A 227 1.73 -4.52 9.21
CA GLN A 227 0.40 -4.40 9.83
C GLN A 227 0.47 -3.79 11.24
N ASN A 228 1.47 -4.16 12.04
CA ASN A 228 1.74 -3.58 13.35
C ASN A 228 1.98 -2.06 13.26
N ALA A 229 2.87 -1.64 12.36
CA ALA A 229 3.16 -0.23 12.14
C ALA A 229 1.94 0.57 11.66
N LYS A 230 1.10 -0.02 10.77
CA LYS A 230 -0.16 0.57 10.32
C LYS A 230 -1.12 0.77 11.49
N ALA A 231 -1.26 -0.23 12.35
CA ALA A 231 -2.13 -0.15 13.52
C ALA A 231 -1.73 0.97 14.48
N TYR A 232 -0.44 1.11 14.82
CA TYR A 232 0.06 2.22 15.63
C TYR A 232 -0.17 3.59 14.98
N CYS A 233 0.04 3.70 13.67
CA CYS A 233 -0.25 4.93 12.94
C CYS A 233 -1.73 5.32 13.04
N MET A 234 -2.63 4.35 12.91
CA MET A 234 -4.08 4.57 12.98
C MET A 234 -4.56 4.86 14.42
N LEU A 235 -3.90 4.31 15.43
CA LEU A 235 -4.08 4.66 16.85
C LEU A 235 -3.50 6.04 17.21
N LYS A 236 -2.84 6.70 16.25
CA LYS A 236 -2.14 7.99 16.44
C LYS A 236 -0.93 7.93 17.37
N ASP A 237 -0.43 6.73 17.67
CA ASP A 237 0.91 6.58 18.27
C ASP A 237 1.97 6.69 17.17
N TYR A 238 2.15 7.91 16.70
CA TYR A 238 3.03 8.19 15.57
C TYR A 238 4.48 7.92 15.89
N LYS A 239 4.90 8.10 17.13
CA LYS A 239 6.27 7.83 17.56
C LYS A 239 6.64 6.36 17.41
N THR A 240 5.78 5.46 17.89
CA THR A 240 5.96 4.02 17.74
C THR A 240 5.84 3.62 16.27
N ALA A 241 4.87 4.18 15.53
CA ALA A 241 4.70 3.92 14.11
C ALA A 241 5.96 4.28 13.29
N VAL A 242 6.55 5.46 13.53
CA VAL A 242 7.82 5.88 12.88
C VAL A 242 8.93 4.87 13.17
N SER A 243 9.12 4.48 14.44
CA SER A 243 10.13 3.48 14.82
C SER A 243 9.94 2.15 14.07
N ARG A 244 8.69 1.65 13.97
CA ARG A 244 8.37 0.40 13.28
C ARG A 244 8.59 0.50 11.76
N TYR A 245 8.17 1.60 11.13
CA TYR A 245 8.38 1.81 9.70
C TYR A 245 9.85 2.05 9.33
N GLU A 246 10.64 2.74 10.15
CA GLU A 246 12.06 2.89 9.91
C GLU A 246 12.79 1.54 10.03
N ALA A 247 12.38 0.66 10.96
CA ALA A 247 12.88 -0.70 11.03
C ALA A 247 12.56 -1.50 9.76
N LEU A 248 11.32 -1.43 9.25
CA LEU A 248 10.93 -2.05 7.96
C LEU A 248 11.81 -1.53 6.82
N LYS A 249 12.03 -0.23 6.77
CA LYS A 249 12.88 0.40 5.75
C LYS A 249 14.35 -0.04 5.85
N ALA A 250 14.86 -0.25 7.08
CA ALA A 250 16.19 -0.81 7.31
C ALA A 250 16.30 -2.26 6.84
N MET A 251 15.22 -3.05 6.94
CA MET A 251 15.10 -4.40 6.40
C MET A 251 14.97 -4.45 4.87
N GLY A 252 14.96 -3.28 4.20
CA GLY A 252 14.86 -3.18 2.74
C GLY A 252 13.44 -2.99 2.20
N ASP A 253 12.40 -2.92 3.04
CA ASP A 253 11.04 -2.65 2.56
C ASP A 253 10.93 -1.21 2.05
N ARG A 254 10.78 -1.11 0.73
CA ARG A 254 10.57 0.15 -0.02
C ARG A 254 9.20 0.16 -0.68
N SER A 255 8.24 -0.62 -0.15
CA SER A 255 6.87 -0.65 -0.67
C SER A 255 6.18 0.72 -0.56
N PHE A 256 5.20 0.95 -1.42
CA PHE A 256 4.36 2.14 -1.35
C PHE A 256 3.77 2.32 0.06
N THR A 257 3.20 1.25 0.62
CA THR A 257 2.56 1.26 1.94
C THR A 257 3.51 1.74 3.04
N THR A 258 4.74 1.18 3.08
CA THR A 258 5.75 1.55 4.08
C THR A 258 6.17 3.01 3.94
N LEU A 259 6.45 3.48 2.73
CA LEU A 259 6.87 4.87 2.50
C LEU A 259 5.75 5.86 2.80
N TYR A 260 4.52 5.54 2.41
CA TYR A 260 3.34 6.38 2.61
C TYR A 260 3.01 6.56 4.09
N TYR A 261 2.83 5.46 4.84
CA TYR A 261 2.49 5.55 6.25
C TYR A 261 3.65 6.04 7.13
N LEU A 262 4.90 5.76 6.76
CA LEU A 262 6.07 6.37 7.40
C LEU A 262 6.01 7.89 7.25
N GLY A 263 5.78 8.37 6.03
CA GLY A 263 5.68 9.80 5.77
C GLY A 263 4.54 10.47 6.53
N ILE A 264 3.36 9.86 6.58
CA ILE A 264 2.23 10.35 7.40
C ILE A 264 2.60 10.39 8.87
N SER A 265 3.17 9.30 9.40
CA SER A 265 3.54 9.22 10.83
C SER A 265 4.57 10.28 11.19
N GLN A 266 5.59 10.50 10.35
CA GLN A 266 6.59 11.55 10.54
C GLN A 266 5.99 12.96 10.46
N TYR A 267 5.06 13.20 9.52
CA TYR A 267 4.34 14.48 9.45
C TYR A 267 3.55 14.75 10.73
N CYS A 268 2.83 13.75 11.23
CA CYS A 268 2.02 13.85 12.43
C CYS A 268 2.87 13.93 13.71
N ASP A 269 4.06 13.32 13.72
CA ASP A 269 5.08 13.43 14.79
C ASP A 269 5.92 14.72 14.68
N ASN A 270 5.47 15.68 13.89
CA ASN A 270 6.10 16.98 13.68
C ASN A 270 7.53 16.95 13.08
N TRP A 271 7.78 15.96 12.23
CA TRP A 271 9.04 15.87 11.45
C TRP A 271 8.80 16.00 9.94
N PRO A 272 8.49 17.22 9.44
CA PRO A 272 8.07 17.44 8.05
C PRO A 272 9.16 17.17 7.01
N TYR A 273 10.44 17.28 7.35
CA TYR A 273 11.56 16.99 6.44
C TYR A 273 11.62 15.49 6.09
N GLY A 274 11.63 14.61 7.09
CA GLY A 274 11.58 13.16 6.88
C GLY A 274 10.29 12.71 6.18
N ALA A 275 9.16 13.29 6.57
CA ALA A 275 7.87 13.05 5.94
C ALA A 275 7.90 13.35 4.43
N ARG A 276 8.40 14.54 4.06
CA ARG A 276 8.53 14.94 2.64
C ARG A 276 9.35 13.92 1.85
N ASP A 277 10.49 13.49 2.35
CA ASP A 277 11.40 12.61 1.62
C ASP A 277 10.79 11.22 1.38
N ASN A 278 10.04 10.69 2.35
CA ASN A 278 9.36 9.40 2.19
C ASN A 278 8.10 9.52 1.32
N LEU A 279 7.31 10.60 1.49
CA LEU A 279 6.13 10.86 0.66
C LEU A 279 6.48 11.15 -0.80
N LEU A 280 7.62 11.79 -1.08
CA LEU A 280 8.10 11.98 -2.44
C LEU A 280 8.36 10.64 -3.13
N LYS A 281 9.02 9.70 -2.44
CA LYS A 281 9.23 8.34 -2.94
C LYS A 281 7.93 7.54 -3.09
N ALA A 282 6.94 7.78 -2.21
CA ALA A 282 5.60 7.20 -2.37
C ALA A 282 4.88 7.79 -3.60
N HIS A 283 5.02 9.10 -3.83
CA HIS A 283 4.48 9.78 -5.02
C HIS A 283 5.09 9.25 -6.32
N GLU A 284 6.40 8.97 -6.37
CA GLU A 284 7.05 8.34 -7.52
C GLU A 284 6.42 6.98 -7.88
N LYS A 285 5.92 6.24 -6.88
CA LYS A 285 5.25 4.93 -7.08
C LYS A 285 3.76 5.07 -7.46
N SER A 286 3.11 6.13 -6.99
CA SER A 286 1.69 6.40 -7.26
C SER A 286 1.47 7.90 -7.47
N PRO A 287 1.78 8.43 -8.68
CA PRO A 287 1.76 9.87 -8.94
C PRO A 287 0.38 10.53 -8.84
N MET A 288 -0.70 9.74 -9.01
CA MET A 288 -2.08 10.22 -9.03
C MET A 288 -2.82 10.00 -7.70
N ASP A 289 -2.12 9.58 -6.65
CA ASP A 289 -2.74 9.38 -5.34
C ASP A 289 -2.92 10.72 -4.62
N VAL A 290 -4.18 11.12 -4.48
CA VAL A 290 -4.58 12.40 -3.87
C VAL A 290 -4.13 12.51 -2.41
N ASN A 291 -4.14 11.40 -1.65
CA ASN A 291 -3.74 11.41 -0.25
C ASN A 291 -2.22 11.59 -0.11
N VAL A 292 -1.44 10.95 -0.98
CA VAL A 292 0.02 11.17 -1.03
C VAL A 292 0.32 12.63 -1.33
N LEU A 293 -0.29 13.20 -2.37
CA LEU A 293 -0.13 14.60 -2.75
C LEU A 293 -0.52 15.56 -1.61
N TYR A 294 -1.60 15.26 -0.90
CA TYR A 294 -2.07 16.05 0.24
C TYR A 294 -1.03 16.11 1.37
N TYR A 295 -0.53 14.95 1.83
CA TYR A 295 0.45 14.93 2.91
C TYR A 295 1.82 15.43 2.46
N LEU A 296 2.21 15.17 1.21
CA LEU A 296 3.43 15.70 0.61
C LEU A 296 3.39 17.23 0.56
N ALA A 297 2.29 17.81 0.10
CA ALA A 297 2.08 19.25 0.06
C ALA A 297 2.20 19.88 1.45
N LYS A 298 1.55 19.30 2.45
CA LYS A 298 1.61 19.79 3.84
C LYS A 298 3.01 19.67 4.43
N SER A 299 3.73 18.59 4.12
CA SER A 299 5.12 18.40 4.55
C SER A 299 6.05 19.42 3.91
N CYS A 300 5.89 19.69 2.60
CA CYS A 300 6.62 20.72 1.87
C CYS A 300 6.34 22.11 2.46
N ALA A 301 5.09 22.44 2.74
CA ALA A 301 4.69 23.74 3.29
C ALA A 301 5.34 24.03 4.65
N ARG A 302 5.45 22.99 5.51
CA ARG A 302 6.07 23.09 6.85
C ARG A 302 7.60 22.97 6.86
N SER A 303 8.22 22.80 5.69
CA SER A 303 9.66 22.67 5.50
C SER A 303 10.19 23.79 4.59
N SER A 304 11.34 23.59 3.95
CA SER A 304 11.95 24.58 3.07
C SER A 304 11.33 24.68 1.67
N TRP A 305 10.46 23.73 1.28
CA TRP A 305 9.89 23.59 -0.08
C TRP A 305 8.45 24.14 -0.17
N LYS A 306 8.24 25.38 0.30
CA LYS A 306 6.89 25.97 0.45
C LYS A 306 6.16 26.15 -0.87
N ALA A 307 6.88 26.51 -1.94
CA ALA A 307 6.30 26.65 -3.28
C ALA A 307 5.80 25.29 -3.81
N ASP A 308 6.60 24.23 -3.61
CA ASP A 308 6.23 22.86 -4.01
C ASP A 308 4.98 22.39 -3.25
N GLY A 309 4.83 22.81 -1.98
CA GLY A 309 3.63 22.50 -1.20
C GLY A 309 2.35 23.02 -1.87
N VAL A 310 2.38 24.26 -2.37
CA VAL A 310 1.26 24.83 -3.13
C VAL A 310 1.04 24.07 -4.44
N ALA A 311 2.11 23.72 -5.16
CA ALA A 311 2.02 23.01 -6.44
C ALA A 311 1.40 21.63 -6.26
N TYR A 312 1.88 20.81 -5.30
CA TYR A 312 1.32 19.49 -5.03
C TYR A 312 -0.14 19.54 -4.55
N MET A 313 -0.54 20.56 -3.77
CA MET A 313 -1.92 20.70 -3.35
C MET A 313 -2.85 21.05 -4.52
N LYS A 314 -2.40 21.90 -5.46
CA LYS A 314 -3.13 22.18 -6.70
C LYS A 314 -3.27 20.90 -7.55
N MET A 315 -2.21 20.11 -7.70
CA MET A 315 -2.29 18.80 -8.38
C MET A 315 -3.33 17.88 -7.73
N ALA A 316 -3.37 17.82 -6.40
CA ALA A 316 -4.35 17.02 -5.69
C ALA A 316 -5.79 17.50 -5.97
N LEU A 317 -6.02 18.81 -6.04
CA LEU A 317 -7.31 19.39 -6.39
C LEU A 317 -7.74 19.08 -7.83
N ASP A 318 -6.80 19.10 -8.78
CA ASP A 318 -7.07 18.81 -10.19
C ASP A 318 -7.45 17.32 -10.42
N ILE A 319 -6.87 16.42 -9.61
CA ILE A 319 -7.13 14.98 -9.71
C ILE A 319 -8.41 14.57 -8.95
N ALA A 320 -8.72 15.27 -7.86
CA ALA A 320 -9.78 14.87 -6.95
C ALA A 320 -11.15 14.87 -7.65
N THR A 321 -11.83 13.72 -7.65
CA THR A 321 -13.24 13.65 -8.00
C THR A 321 -14.08 14.42 -6.98
N PRO A 322 -15.08 15.23 -7.38
CA PRO A 322 -15.81 16.09 -6.47
C PRO A 322 -16.67 15.27 -5.47
N LYS A 323 -16.09 15.05 -4.29
CA LYS A 323 -16.82 14.75 -3.05
C LYS A 323 -16.64 15.96 -2.16
N ASP A 324 -17.71 16.56 -1.69
CA ASP A 324 -17.68 17.83 -0.93
C ASP A 324 -16.73 17.79 0.26
N SER A 325 -16.67 16.68 0.99
CA SER A 325 -15.76 16.48 2.12
C SER A 325 -14.28 16.46 1.71
N LEU A 326 -13.95 15.81 0.60
CA LEU A 326 -12.57 15.74 0.09
C LEU A 326 -12.13 17.10 -0.42
N ILE A 327 -12.95 17.77 -1.22
CA ILE A 327 -12.69 19.12 -1.74
C ILE A 327 -12.50 20.12 -0.61
N THR A 328 -13.33 20.04 0.44
CA THR A 328 -13.18 20.90 1.63
C THR A 328 -11.84 20.66 2.31
N SER A 329 -11.42 19.39 2.49
CA SER A 329 -10.15 19.05 3.11
C SER A 329 -8.95 19.51 2.27
N LEU A 330 -9.04 19.41 0.95
CA LEU A 330 -7.99 19.87 0.03
C LEU A 330 -7.85 21.40 0.04
N TYR A 331 -8.98 22.15 0.07
CA TYR A 331 -8.92 23.61 0.22
C TYR A 331 -8.41 24.03 1.60
N ASP A 332 -8.74 23.31 2.68
CA ASP A 332 -8.15 23.55 4.01
C ASP A 332 -6.63 23.34 3.99
N GLY A 333 -6.17 22.25 3.36
CA GLY A 333 -4.75 22.01 3.14
C GLY A 333 -4.08 23.08 2.28
N LEU A 334 -4.73 23.57 1.22
CA LEU A 334 -4.21 24.65 0.37
C LEU A 334 -4.06 25.95 1.16
N VAL A 335 -5.06 26.28 2.00
CA VAL A 335 -5.01 27.41 2.92
C VAL A 335 -3.87 27.28 3.92
N GLU A 336 -3.64 26.05 4.45
CA GLU A 336 -2.48 25.78 5.32
C GLU A 336 -1.16 26.00 4.58
N CYS A 337 -1.01 25.50 3.35
CA CYS A 337 0.19 25.72 2.53
C CYS A 337 0.48 27.22 2.32
N TYR A 338 -0.52 28.00 1.96
CA TYR A 338 -0.38 29.45 1.79
C TYR A 338 -0.06 30.18 3.10
N ARG A 339 -0.51 29.69 4.25
CA ARG A 339 -0.17 30.28 5.57
C ARG A 339 1.35 30.26 5.82
N TYR A 340 2.05 29.24 5.35
CA TYR A 340 3.52 29.15 5.44
C TYR A 340 4.25 29.90 4.32
N TYR A 341 3.51 30.33 3.27
CA TYR A 341 4.06 31.03 2.10
C TYR A 341 3.21 32.26 1.67
N PRO A 342 2.84 33.14 2.59
CA PRO A 342 1.80 34.14 2.36
C PRO A 342 2.22 35.27 1.40
N LYS A 343 3.52 35.52 1.24
CA LYS A 343 4.01 36.67 0.44
C LYS A 343 4.09 36.38 -1.05
N ALA A 344 4.10 35.13 -1.48
CA ALA A 344 4.34 34.77 -2.87
C ALA A 344 3.09 34.93 -3.75
N ALA A 345 1.89 34.71 -3.20
CA ALA A 345 0.66 34.77 -3.97
C ALA A 345 -0.53 35.18 -3.09
N PRO A 346 -0.56 36.42 -2.58
CA PRO A 346 -1.58 36.84 -1.62
C PRO A 346 -3.00 36.82 -2.18
N TYR A 347 -3.19 37.12 -3.46
CA TYR A 347 -4.51 37.04 -4.10
C TYR A 347 -5.00 35.58 -4.26
N GLU A 348 -4.15 34.69 -4.64
CA GLU A 348 -4.48 33.25 -4.73
C GLU A 348 -4.80 32.68 -3.34
N TYR A 349 -4.08 33.13 -2.32
CA TYR A 349 -4.39 32.78 -0.93
C TYR A 349 -5.78 33.25 -0.53
N ILE A 350 -6.14 34.52 -0.81
CA ILE A 350 -7.48 35.07 -0.55
C ILE A 350 -8.56 34.21 -1.26
N GLU A 351 -8.37 33.91 -2.54
CA GLU A 351 -9.33 33.09 -3.30
C GLU A 351 -9.48 31.67 -2.73
N ALA A 352 -8.38 31.04 -2.31
CA ALA A 352 -8.44 29.74 -1.64
C ALA A 352 -9.23 29.80 -0.31
N VAL A 353 -9.01 30.86 0.52
CA VAL A 353 -9.76 31.05 1.77
C VAL A 353 -11.23 31.36 1.49
N LYS A 354 -11.55 32.19 0.49
CA LYS A 354 -12.95 32.47 0.08
C LYS A 354 -13.65 31.17 -0.37
N LYS A 355 -12.98 30.34 -1.17
CA LYS A 355 -13.53 29.06 -1.61
C LYS A 355 -13.79 28.15 -0.43
N LEU A 356 -12.83 28.00 0.50
CA LEU A 356 -13.01 27.23 1.72
C LEU A 356 -14.17 27.76 2.57
N TYR A 357 -14.31 29.08 2.72
CA TYR A 357 -15.44 29.71 3.41
C TYR A 357 -16.78 29.39 2.72
N SER A 358 -16.81 29.38 1.38
CA SER A 358 -18.03 29.02 0.64
C SER A 358 -18.49 27.58 0.92
N LEU A 359 -17.56 26.66 1.19
CA LEU A 359 -17.80 25.25 1.43
C LEU A 359 -18.24 24.95 2.88
N ASN A 360 -17.58 25.55 3.88
CA ASN A 360 -17.79 25.20 5.29
C ASN A 360 -18.42 26.30 6.16
N LYS A 361 -18.57 27.53 5.64
CA LYS A 361 -19.15 28.69 6.32
C LYS A 361 -18.48 29.06 7.66
N LYS A 362 -17.24 28.64 7.88
CA LYS A 362 -16.52 28.89 9.13
C LYS A 362 -16.12 30.36 9.23
N TYR A 363 -16.80 31.12 10.07
CA TYR A 363 -16.65 32.61 10.18
C TYR A 363 -15.20 33.05 10.49
N THR A 364 -14.39 32.25 11.17
CA THR A 364 -12.98 32.58 11.45
C THR A 364 -12.13 32.75 10.18
N LEU A 365 -12.55 32.19 9.05
CA LEU A 365 -11.87 32.37 7.76
C LEU A 365 -11.98 33.80 7.26
N LEU A 366 -13.04 34.53 7.63
CA LEU A 366 -13.19 35.95 7.30
C LEU A 366 -12.12 36.81 7.99
N TYR A 367 -11.74 36.46 9.23
CA TYR A 367 -10.62 37.07 9.92
C TYR A 367 -9.29 36.84 9.18
N THR A 368 -9.09 35.62 8.66
CA THR A 368 -7.90 35.28 7.85
C THR A 368 -7.86 36.15 6.57
N ILE A 369 -8.98 36.26 5.85
CA ILE A 369 -9.08 37.12 4.64
C ILE A 369 -8.74 38.58 4.98
N ALA A 370 -9.32 39.10 6.06
CA ALA A 370 -9.06 40.47 6.51
C ALA A 370 -7.57 40.69 6.80
N GLY A 371 -6.93 39.74 7.51
CA GLY A 371 -5.48 39.78 7.83
C GLY A 371 -4.57 39.77 6.59
N ILE A 372 -4.98 39.04 5.53
CA ILE A 372 -4.21 39.02 4.28
C ILE A 372 -4.31 40.37 3.58
N TYR A 373 -5.52 40.95 3.45
CA TYR A 373 -5.72 42.29 2.88
C TYR A 373 -4.98 43.37 3.68
N ASP A 374 -5.02 43.28 5.02
CA ASP A 374 -4.30 44.19 5.91
C ASP A 374 -2.77 44.13 5.68
N GLY A 375 -2.22 42.93 5.53
CA GLY A 375 -0.82 42.73 5.17
C GLY A 375 -0.43 43.29 3.80
N GLN A 376 -1.39 43.39 2.87
CA GLN A 376 -1.22 44.04 1.56
C GLN A 376 -1.48 45.56 1.60
N LYS A 377 -1.85 46.11 2.75
CA LYS A 377 -2.26 47.51 2.94
C LYS A 377 -3.52 47.88 2.16
N ASP A 378 -4.32 46.90 1.77
CA ASP A 378 -5.65 47.09 1.21
C ASP A 378 -6.65 47.24 2.38
N TYR A 379 -6.63 48.44 2.99
CA TYR A 379 -7.36 48.70 4.21
C TYR A 379 -8.87 48.69 4.02
N ALA A 380 -9.37 49.05 2.84
CA ALA A 380 -10.79 49.02 2.54
C ALA A 380 -11.35 47.59 2.62
N ASN A 381 -10.70 46.65 1.92
CA ASN A 381 -11.07 45.25 1.99
C ASN A 381 -10.78 44.65 3.38
N ALA A 382 -9.67 44.99 4.03
CA ALA A 382 -9.35 44.53 5.38
C ALA A 382 -10.46 44.88 6.38
N VAL A 383 -10.90 46.16 6.43
CA VAL A 383 -11.97 46.63 7.30
C VAL A 383 -13.28 45.91 6.98
N HIS A 384 -13.66 45.81 5.70
CA HIS A 384 -14.87 45.10 5.28
C HIS A 384 -14.93 43.68 5.81
N TYR A 385 -13.85 42.91 5.66
CA TYR A 385 -13.83 41.51 6.11
C TYR A 385 -13.70 41.38 7.64
N TYR A 386 -13.01 42.28 8.34
CA TYR A 386 -13.01 42.30 9.80
C TYR A 386 -14.41 42.58 10.36
N GLU A 387 -15.13 43.56 9.81
CA GLU A 387 -16.51 43.87 10.21
C GLU A 387 -17.47 42.73 9.94
N LYS A 388 -17.35 42.10 8.77
CA LYS A 388 -18.12 40.90 8.42
C LYS A 388 -17.82 39.73 9.38
N TYR A 389 -16.57 39.57 9.79
CA TYR A 389 -16.19 38.59 10.81
C TYR A 389 -16.86 38.93 12.15
N MET A 390 -16.71 40.17 12.64
CA MET A 390 -17.26 40.58 13.93
C MET A 390 -18.77 40.44 14.00
N ALA A 391 -19.49 40.69 12.92
CA ALA A 391 -20.94 40.50 12.84
C ALA A 391 -21.41 39.07 13.02
N LEU A 392 -20.55 38.08 12.75
CA LEU A 392 -20.86 36.63 12.83
C LEU A 392 -20.34 35.97 14.10
N VAL A 393 -19.52 36.64 14.90
CA VAL A 393 -18.96 36.07 16.15
C VAL A 393 -20.05 36.00 17.22
N PRO A 394 -20.34 34.79 17.79
CA PRO A 394 -21.28 34.67 18.90
C PRO A 394 -20.86 35.49 20.13
N LYS A 395 -21.84 36.00 20.87
CA LYS A 395 -21.60 36.92 22.01
C LYS A 395 -20.69 36.30 23.09
N ASP A 396 -20.84 35.04 23.36
CA ASP A 396 -20.03 34.25 24.31
C ASP A 396 -18.56 34.11 23.88
N LYS A 397 -18.23 34.35 22.59
CA LYS A 397 -16.87 34.28 22.03
C LYS A 397 -16.23 35.64 21.78
N GLN A 398 -16.93 36.72 22.12
CA GLN A 398 -16.41 38.08 21.95
C GLN A 398 -15.46 38.50 23.07
N VAL A 399 -15.54 37.86 24.24
CA VAL A 399 -14.69 38.10 25.41
C VAL A 399 -14.08 36.76 25.87
N ALA A 400 -12.84 36.77 26.27
CA ALA A 400 -12.23 35.58 26.89
C ALA A 400 -12.75 35.41 28.33
N LEU A 401 -13.18 34.20 28.68
CA LEU A 401 -13.71 33.87 29.99
C LEU A 401 -12.82 32.81 30.64
N ASP A 402 -12.74 32.83 32.00
CA ASP A 402 -12.13 31.73 32.77
C ASP A 402 -13.12 30.56 32.91
N ASP A 403 -12.70 29.49 33.59
CA ASP A 403 -13.50 28.28 33.81
C ASP A 403 -14.79 28.54 34.63
N GLU A 404 -14.85 29.66 35.35
CA GLU A 404 -16.03 30.11 36.11
C GLU A 404 -16.88 31.15 35.35
N GLY A 405 -16.57 31.42 34.08
CA GLY A 405 -17.31 32.31 33.22
C GLY A 405 -17.03 33.79 33.44
N ARG A 406 -15.96 34.20 34.14
CA ARG A 406 -15.57 35.59 34.39
C ARG A 406 -14.63 36.10 33.28
N PRO A 407 -14.75 37.37 32.86
CA PRO A 407 -13.87 37.95 31.86
C PRO A 407 -12.39 37.91 32.25
N LEU A 408 -11.55 37.46 31.35
CA LEU A 408 -10.09 37.50 31.46
C LEU A 408 -9.58 38.83 30.85
N PRO A 409 -9.13 39.81 31.64
CA PRO A 409 -8.82 41.15 31.17
C PRO A 409 -7.58 41.19 30.24
N ASP A 410 -6.64 40.27 30.42
CA ASP A 410 -5.36 40.28 29.70
C ASP A 410 -5.35 39.33 28.48
N VAL A 411 -6.46 38.67 28.14
CA VAL A 411 -6.55 37.71 27.05
C VAL A 411 -7.44 38.25 25.93
N ASP A 412 -6.82 38.70 24.84
CA ASP A 412 -7.54 39.15 23.67
C ASP A 412 -8.10 38.05 22.80
N THR A 413 -9.39 38.01 22.62
CA THR A 413 -10.04 37.20 21.59
C THR A 413 -9.73 37.74 20.18
N LEU A 414 -9.94 36.88 19.15
CA LEU A 414 -9.85 37.36 17.77
C LEU A 414 -10.84 38.49 17.46
N TYR A 415 -11.99 38.51 18.16
CA TYR A 415 -12.96 39.58 18.04
C TYR A 415 -12.38 40.93 18.54
N GLN A 416 -11.79 40.95 19.73
CA GLN A 416 -11.17 42.13 20.31
C GLN A 416 -9.99 42.65 19.47
N LYS A 417 -9.17 41.68 18.93
CA LYS A 417 -8.07 42.01 18.01
C LYS A 417 -8.58 42.63 16.72
N ALA A 418 -9.65 42.08 16.11
CA ALA A 418 -10.27 42.63 14.92
C ALA A 418 -10.80 44.02 15.16
N ARG A 419 -11.54 44.23 16.27
CA ARG A 419 -12.13 45.53 16.66
C ARG A 419 -11.06 46.62 16.81
N ARG A 420 -10.02 46.33 17.60
CA ARG A 420 -8.91 47.30 17.78
C ARG A 420 -8.18 47.60 16.47
N ARG A 421 -8.04 46.61 15.59
CA ARG A 421 -7.37 46.81 14.29
C ARG A 421 -8.22 47.72 13.37
N VAL A 422 -9.53 47.51 13.31
CA VAL A 422 -10.45 48.34 12.54
C VAL A 422 -10.44 49.79 13.07
N GLU A 423 -10.54 49.98 14.40
CA GLU A 423 -10.47 51.28 15.03
C GLU A 423 -9.16 52.01 14.67
N LYS A 424 -8.03 51.28 14.72
CA LYS A 424 -6.73 51.84 14.36
C LYS A 424 -6.64 52.24 12.88
N ILE A 425 -7.11 51.39 11.95
CA ILE A 425 -7.10 51.69 10.51
C ILE A 425 -7.96 52.95 10.25
N LYS A 426 -9.16 53.04 10.82
CA LYS A 426 -10.05 54.14 10.64
C LYS A 426 -9.47 55.47 11.21
N ALA A 427 -8.80 55.39 12.36
CA ALA A 427 -8.11 56.53 12.95
C ALA A 427 -6.93 57.01 12.10
N GLU A 428 -6.07 56.09 11.62
CA GLU A 428 -4.95 56.43 10.75
C GLU A 428 -5.41 57.07 9.43
N ASP A 429 -6.53 56.59 8.87
CA ASP A 429 -7.12 57.15 7.67
C ASP A 429 -7.68 58.57 7.90
N PHE A 430 -8.44 58.76 8.99
CA PHE A 430 -8.95 60.06 9.40
C PHE A 430 -7.82 61.09 9.52
N PHE A 431 -6.70 60.76 10.14
CA PHE A 431 -5.56 61.66 10.29
C PHE A 431 -4.85 61.99 8.98
N ARG A 432 -4.94 61.10 7.96
CA ARG A 432 -4.31 61.30 6.64
C ARG A 432 -5.19 62.06 5.66
N ASN A 433 -6.47 61.72 5.61
CA ASN A 433 -7.37 62.09 4.52
C ASN A 433 -8.57 62.94 4.95
N GLY A 434 -8.77 63.17 6.25
CA GLY A 434 -9.96 63.85 6.79
C GLY A 434 -11.19 62.93 6.88
N ALA A 435 -12.34 63.46 7.30
CA ALA A 435 -13.57 62.71 7.42
C ALA A 435 -14.16 62.37 6.03
N HIS A 436 -14.02 61.12 5.58
CA HIS A 436 -14.68 60.59 4.39
C HIS A 436 -15.37 59.27 4.76
N ASP A 437 -16.71 59.27 4.74
CA ASP A 437 -17.50 58.06 5.06
C ASP A 437 -17.40 56.97 3.96
N ASP A 438 -17.04 57.31 2.73
CA ASP A 438 -17.07 56.44 1.55
C ASP A 438 -15.74 55.67 1.28
N TYR A 439 -14.69 55.92 2.07
CA TYR A 439 -13.36 55.37 1.79
C TYR A 439 -13.26 53.85 1.98
N PHE A 440 -14.12 53.27 2.80
CA PHE A 440 -14.12 51.85 3.14
C PHE A 440 -15.14 51.00 2.33
N GLU A 441 -15.72 51.57 1.26
CA GLU A 441 -16.50 50.75 0.34
C GLU A 441 -15.57 49.81 -0.45
N PRO A 442 -15.87 48.50 -0.50
CA PRO A 442 -15.00 47.53 -1.17
C PRO A 442 -14.98 47.78 -2.68
N LYS A 443 -13.82 48.17 -3.21
CA LYS A 443 -13.61 48.28 -4.65
C LYS A 443 -13.66 46.88 -5.28
N VAL A 444 -14.62 46.63 -6.16
CA VAL A 444 -14.73 45.40 -6.95
C VAL A 444 -13.53 45.33 -7.91
N ILE A 445 -12.52 44.55 -7.55
CA ILE A 445 -11.40 44.25 -8.46
C ILE A 445 -11.94 43.32 -9.55
N ARG A 446 -12.20 43.86 -10.74
CA ARG A 446 -12.43 43.03 -11.93
C ARG A 446 -11.11 42.38 -12.30
N THR A 447 -10.99 41.10 -12.05
CA THR A 447 -9.89 40.25 -12.58
C THR A 447 -9.91 40.36 -14.11
N GLN A 448 -8.89 41.03 -14.68
CA GLN A 448 -8.62 40.90 -16.12
C GLN A 448 -8.13 39.46 -16.37
N THR A 449 -9.01 38.62 -16.85
CA THR A 449 -8.64 37.37 -17.49
C THR A 449 -7.81 37.72 -18.74
N LYS A 450 -6.49 37.57 -18.63
CA LYS A 450 -5.65 37.50 -19.85
C LYS A 450 -6.04 36.21 -20.58
N LYS A 451 -6.55 36.44 -21.81
CA LYS A 451 -6.74 35.39 -22.82
C LYS A 451 -5.42 34.72 -23.19
#